data_f6c0f2d98d626dfb16c6cde02106a277
#
_entry.id   f6c0f2d98d626dfb16c6cde02106a277
#
_cell.length_a   1.000
_cell.length_b   1.000
_cell.length_c   1.000
_cell.angle_alpha   90.00
_cell.angle_beta   90.00
_cell.angle_gamma   90.00
#
_symmetry.space_group_name_H-M   'P 1'
#
loop_
_entity.id
_entity.type
_entity.pdbx_description
1 polymer ?
#
loop_
_entity_poly.entity_id
_entity_poly.type
_entity_poly.pdbx_seq_one_letter_code
_entity_poly.pdbx_strand_id
1 'polypeptide(L)'
;VALARAEMKLGLNVTQEQVDELEANIDNIDYAAAAEREKLVRHDVMSHVYAYGLVCPKAAGIIHLGATSCYVGDNTDVIIMRDALKVVKRKLVKVIDQLAKFADKYKAMPCLAYTHLQPAQLTTVGKRATLWCNELLMDLEDLDFRLANLKLLGSKGTTGTQASFMELFHGDTAVSYTHLTLPT
;
A
#
# COMPACT_ATOMS: atom_id res chain seq x y z
N VAL A 1 -15.33 -3.18 3.28
CA VAL A 1 -15.61 -3.82 4.59
C VAL A 1 -15.25 -2.89 5.75
N ALA A 2 -13.98 -2.43 5.87
CA ALA A 2 -13.53 -1.62 7.01
C ALA A 2 -14.38 -0.33 7.20
N LEU A 3 -14.69 0.38 6.11
CA LEU A 3 -15.54 1.57 6.13
C LEU A 3 -16.94 1.23 6.66
N ALA A 4 -17.61 0.24 6.08
CA ALA A 4 -18.97 -0.18 6.50
C ALA A 4 -19.00 -0.62 7.98
N ARG A 5 -17.96 -1.33 8.44
CA ARG A 5 -17.82 -1.70 9.86
C ARG A 5 -17.66 -0.49 10.77
N ALA A 6 -16.89 0.51 10.33
CA ALA A 6 -16.73 1.76 11.08
C ALA A 6 -18.06 2.54 11.13
N GLU A 7 -18.73 2.67 10.02
CA GLU A 7 -20.04 3.33 9.91
C GLU A 7 -21.12 2.68 10.78
N MET A 8 -21.16 1.34 10.80
CA MET A 8 -22.04 0.60 11.71
C MET A 8 -21.75 0.91 13.18
N LYS A 9 -20.45 0.90 13.57
CA LYS A 9 -20.04 1.21 14.95
C LYS A 9 -20.38 2.64 15.37
N LEU A 10 -20.42 3.54 14.42
CA LEU A 10 -20.74 4.96 14.61
C LEU A 10 -22.26 5.24 14.56
N GLY A 11 -23.08 4.21 14.44
CA GLY A 11 -24.54 4.31 14.52
C GLY A 11 -25.24 4.66 13.21
N LEU A 12 -24.56 4.60 12.07
CA LEU A 12 -25.25 4.68 10.79
C LEU A 12 -26.10 3.42 10.54
N ASN A 13 -27.07 3.54 9.64
CA ASN A 13 -27.97 2.43 9.29
C ASN A 13 -27.24 1.37 8.44
N VAL A 14 -26.21 0.79 9.02
CA VAL A 14 -25.44 -0.34 8.50
C VAL A 14 -25.60 -1.50 9.47
N THR A 15 -26.04 -2.65 8.98
CA THR A 15 -26.30 -3.82 9.82
C THR A 15 -25.09 -4.76 9.87
N GLN A 16 -25.00 -5.58 10.94
CA GLN A 16 -23.99 -6.62 11.04
C GLN A 16 -24.11 -7.62 9.88
N GLU A 17 -25.33 -7.97 9.48
CA GLU A 17 -25.57 -8.89 8.35
C GLU A 17 -24.98 -8.37 7.03
N GLN A 18 -25.07 -7.05 6.79
CA GLN A 18 -24.45 -6.42 5.61
C GLN A 18 -22.91 -6.47 5.67
N VAL A 19 -22.34 -6.22 6.83
CA VAL A 19 -20.88 -6.31 7.04
C VAL A 19 -20.39 -7.75 6.85
N ASP A 20 -21.11 -8.73 7.39
CA ASP A 20 -20.76 -10.14 7.27
C ASP A 20 -20.87 -10.63 5.80
N GLU A 21 -21.88 -10.17 5.06
CA GLU A 21 -22.01 -10.47 3.62
C GLU A 21 -20.83 -9.91 2.82
N LEU A 22 -20.39 -8.66 3.09
CA LEU A 22 -19.21 -8.07 2.48
C LEU A 22 -17.95 -8.88 2.81
N GLU A 23 -17.78 -9.26 4.07
CA GLU A 23 -16.61 -10.02 4.50
C GLU A 23 -16.54 -11.41 3.86
N ALA A 24 -17.67 -12.09 3.76
CA ALA A 24 -17.75 -13.41 3.13
C ALA A 24 -17.41 -13.40 1.63
N ASN A 25 -17.55 -12.26 0.96
CA ASN A 25 -17.35 -12.10 -0.48
C ASN A 25 -16.12 -11.24 -0.83
N ILE A 26 -15.19 -11.01 0.09
CA ILE A 26 -14.04 -10.10 -0.10
C ILE A 26 -13.16 -10.51 -1.29
N ASP A 27 -13.03 -11.81 -1.55
CA ASP A 27 -12.24 -12.37 -2.65
C ASP A 27 -13.10 -12.80 -3.86
N ASN A 28 -14.43 -12.62 -3.78
CA ASN A 28 -15.37 -12.99 -4.84
C ASN A 28 -15.51 -11.82 -5.85
N ILE A 29 -14.47 -11.65 -6.70
CA ILE A 29 -14.37 -10.51 -7.60
C ILE A 29 -14.84 -10.92 -9.01
N ASP A 30 -15.95 -10.34 -9.47
CA ASP A 30 -16.42 -10.48 -10.84
C ASP A 30 -15.80 -9.40 -11.74
N TYR A 31 -14.65 -9.70 -12.30
CA TYR A 31 -13.94 -8.80 -13.22
C TYR A 31 -14.71 -8.56 -14.53
N ALA A 32 -15.51 -9.55 -14.98
CA ALA A 32 -16.28 -9.42 -16.21
C ALA A 32 -17.43 -8.42 -16.03
N ALA A 33 -18.17 -8.53 -14.93
CA ALA A 33 -19.23 -7.59 -14.59
C ALA A 33 -18.68 -6.17 -14.37
N ALA A 34 -17.53 -6.04 -13.72
CA ALA A 34 -16.86 -4.75 -13.54
C ALA A 34 -16.46 -4.13 -14.89
N ALA A 35 -15.82 -4.89 -15.79
CA ALA A 35 -15.39 -4.42 -17.10
C ALA A 35 -16.58 -4.00 -17.99
N GLU A 36 -17.68 -4.77 -18.01
CA GLU A 36 -18.89 -4.40 -18.75
C GLU A 36 -19.54 -3.12 -18.18
N ARG A 37 -19.57 -3.01 -16.86
CA ARG A 37 -20.11 -1.81 -16.21
C ARG A 37 -19.26 -0.57 -16.52
N GLU A 38 -17.93 -0.71 -16.52
CA GLU A 38 -17.00 0.39 -16.82
C GLU A 38 -17.20 0.97 -18.23
N LYS A 39 -17.49 0.14 -19.22
CA LYS A 39 -17.83 0.61 -20.58
C LYS A 39 -19.01 1.57 -20.58
N LEU A 40 -19.96 1.38 -19.66
CA LEU A 40 -21.17 2.20 -19.55
C LEU A 40 -20.95 3.48 -18.73
N VAL A 41 -20.32 3.34 -17.55
CA VAL A 41 -20.20 4.46 -16.60
C VAL A 41 -18.88 5.20 -16.70
N ARG A 42 -17.87 4.63 -17.37
CA ARG A 42 -16.51 5.17 -17.54
C ARG A 42 -15.88 5.58 -16.20
N HIS A 43 -16.03 4.73 -15.21
CA HIS A 43 -15.54 4.96 -13.86
C HIS A 43 -15.19 3.61 -13.21
N ASP A 44 -13.91 3.35 -13.02
CA ASP A 44 -13.34 2.11 -12.49
C ASP A 44 -13.89 1.73 -11.12
N VAL A 45 -13.71 2.59 -10.11
CA VAL A 45 -14.14 2.31 -8.73
C VAL A 45 -15.64 2.03 -8.66
N MET A 46 -16.48 2.84 -9.34
CA MET A 46 -17.94 2.63 -9.35
C MET A 46 -18.34 1.36 -10.08
N SER A 47 -17.55 0.91 -11.04
CA SER A 47 -17.77 -0.37 -11.73
C SER A 47 -17.49 -1.55 -10.79
N HIS A 48 -16.43 -1.46 -9.97
CA HIS A 48 -16.13 -2.44 -8.93
C HIS A 48 -17.13 -2.41 -7.78
N VAL A 49 -17.60 -1.23 -7.35
CA VAL A 49 -18.70 -1.10 -6.38
C VAL A 49 -19.95 -1.82 -6.88
N TYR A 50 -20.31 -1.63 -8.14
CA TYR A 50 -21.43 -2.33 -8.76
C TYR A 50 -21.23 -3.85 -8.79
N ALA A 51 -20.09 -4.33 -9.27
CA ALA A 51 -19.78 -5.75 -9.33
C ALA A 51 -19.79 -6.40 -7.94
N TYR A 52 -19.26 -5.72 -6.92
CA TYR A 52 -19.30 -6.19 -5.55
C TYR A 52 -20.73 -6.22 -4.99
N GLY A 53 -21.57 -5.23 -5.35
CA GLY A 53 -22.99 -5.22 -5.01
C GLY A 53 -23.79 -6.37 -5.60
N LEU A 54 -23.39 -6.91 -6.77
CA LEU A 54 -24.05 -8.08 -7.37
C LEU A 54 -23.87 -9.35 -6.52
N VAL A 55 -22.71 -9.52 -5.90
CA VAL A 55 -22.41 -10.66 -5.02
C VAL A 55 -22.76 -10.39 -3.56
N CYS A 56 -23.06 -9.13 -3.21
CA CYS A 56 -23.46 -8.69 -1.87
C CYS A 56 -24.80 -7.89 -1.95
N PRO A 57 -25.93 -8.51 -2.33
CA PRO A 57 -27.18 -7.79 -2.59
C PRO A 57 -27.75 -7.06 -1.37
N LYS A 58 -27.55 -7.57 -0.16
CA LYS A 58 -28.01 -6.91 1.07
C LYS A 58 -27.18 -5.67 1.41
N ALA A 59 -25.90 -5.72 1.08
CA ALA A 59 -24.96 -4.66 1.35
C ALA A 59 -24.78 -3.67 0.19
N ALA A 60 -25.33 -3.94 -0.99
CA ALA A 60 -25.11 -3.13 -2.20
C ALA A 60 -25.32 -1.63 -2.01
N GLY A 61 -26.30 -1.24 -1.20
CA GLY A 61 -26.64 0.16 -0.93
C GLY A 61 -25.70 0.89 0.04
N ILE A 62 -24.84 0.17 0.75
CA ILE A 62 -23.91 0.74 1.74
C ILE A 62 -22.46 0.62 1.31
N ILE A 63 -22.17 0.02 0.17
CA ILE A 63 -20.81 -0.02 -0.36
C ILE A 63 -20.39 1.39 -0.77
N HIS A 64 -19.24 1.84 -0.27
CA HIS A 64 -18.66 3.15 -0.61
C HIS A 64 -19.48 4.35 -0.12
N LEU A 65 -20.25 4.20 0.95
CA LEU A 65 -21.08 5.25 1.52
C LEU A 65 -20.21 6.42 2.02
N GLY A 66 -20.58 7.65 1.67
CA GLY A 66 -19.88 8.87 2.08
C GLY A 66 -18.45 9.07 1.55
N ALA A 67 -17.81 8.04 1.04
CA ALA A 67 -16.44 8.09 0.57
C ALA A 67 -16.33 8.59 -0.88
N THR A 68 -15.18 9.17 -1.23
CA THR A 68 -14.80 9.41 -2.62
C THR A 68 -14.07 8.21 -3.21
N SER A 69 -14.02 8.10 -4.54
CA SER A 69 -13.29 7.04 -5.25
C SER A 69 -11.81 6.98 -4.87
N CYS A 70 -11.16 8.12 -4.68
CA CYS A 70 -9.77 8.20 -4.23
C CYS A 70 -9.53 7.60 -2.84
N TYR A 71 -10.55 7.50 -1.99
CA TYR A 71 -10.42 6.79 -0.72
C TYR A 71 -9.98 5.33 -0.94
N VAL A 72 -10.62 4.64 -1.88
CA VAL A 72 -10.27 3.26 -2.23
C VAL A 72 -8.94 3.22 -2.97
N GLY A 73 -8.80 4.01 -4.04
CA GLY A 73 -7.61 4.01 -4.90
C GLY A 73 -6.34 4.34 -4.13
N ASP A 74 -6.29 5.50 -3.49
CA ASP A 74 -5.08 5.99 -2.81
C ASP A 74 -4.63 5.06 -1.67
N ASN A 75 -5.58 4.56 -0.87
CA ASN A 75 -5.22 3.64 0.22
C ASN A 75 -4.81 2.26 -0.31
N THR A 76 -5.41 1.78 -1.39
CA THR A 76 -5.01 0.54 -2.06
C THR A 76 -3.60 0.66 -2.63
N ASP A 77 -3.28 1.79 -3.27
CA ASP A 77 -1.95 2.06 -3.80
C ASP A 77 -0.87 2.04 -2.70
N VAL A 78 -1.16 2.61 -1.53
CA VAL A 78 -0.26 2.54 -0.36
C VAL A 78 -0.05 1.09 0.10
N ILE A 79 -1.11 0.28 0.14
CA ILE A 79 -1.02 -1.15 0.52
C ILE A 79 -0.17 -1.92 -0.50
N ILE A 80 -0.44 -1.73 -1.79
CA ILE A 80 0.31 -2.38 -2.89
C ILE A 80 1.78 -1.95 -2.86
N MET A 81 2.04 -0.65 -2.70
CA MET A 81 3.40 -0.10 -2.59
C MET A 81 4.16 -0.72 -1.41
N ARG A 82 3.53 -0.80 -0.24
CA ARG A 82 4.10 -1.46 0.94
C ARG A 82 4.50 -2.90 0.64
N ASP A 83 3.62 -3.66 0.01
CA ASP A 83 3.87 -5.06 -0.25
C ASP A 83 4.89 -5.27 -1.39
N ALA A 84 4.90 -4.40 -2.39
CA ALA A 84 5.95 -4.35 -3.41
C ALA A 84 7.33 -4.03 -2.80
N LEU A 85 7.42 -3.05 -1.91
CA LEU A 85 8.65 -2.71 -1.19
C LEU A 85 9.17 -3.87 -0.34
N LYS A 86 8.29 -4.68 0.28
CA LYS A 86 8.71 -5.91 0.97
C LYS A 86 9.32 -6.95 0.02
N VAL A 87 8.83 -7.02 -1.21
CA VAL A 87 9.44 -7.89 -2.24
C VAL A 87 10.84 -7.40 -2.62
N VAL A 88 10.99 -6.08 -2.83
CA VAL A 88 12.30 -5.45 -3.10
C VAL A 88 13.25 -5.72 -1.95
N LYS A 89 12.83 -5.50 -0.70
CA LYS A 89 13.64 -5.77 0.50
C LYS A 89 14.19 -7.21 0.52
N ARG A 90 13.32 -8.20 0.29
CA ARG A 90 13.76 -9.60 0.26
C ARG A 90 14.83 -9.88 -0.82
N LYS A 91 14.73 -9.22 -1.98
CA LYS A 91 15.73 -9.33 -3.05
C LYS A 91 17.03 -8.62 -2.67
N LEU A 92 16.94 -7.41 -2.11
CA LEU A 92 18.08 -6.62 -1.65
C LEU A 92 18.91 -7.38 -0.61
N VAL A 93 18.27 -7.95 0.41
CA VAL A 93 18.93 -8.78 1.42
C VAL A 93 19.68 -9.96 0.80
N LYS A 94 19.10 -10.62 -0.22
CA LYS A 94 19.79 -11.68 -0.95
C LYS A 94 21.03 -11.20 -1.70
N VAL A 95 20.97 -10.03 -2.31
CA VAL A 95 22.11 -9.43 -3.01
C VAL A 95 23.22 -9.10 -2.01
N ILE A 96 22.89 -8.47 -0.88
CA ILE A 96 23.83 -8.17 0.20
C ILE A 96 24.52 -9.45 0.70
N ASP A 97 23.76 -10.50 0.98
CA ASP A 97 24.29 -11.79 1.40
C ASP A 97 25.28 -12.39 0.38
N GLN A 98 24.94 -12.35 -0.90
CA GLN A 98 25.83 -12.84 -1.95
C GLN A 98 27.09 -11.98 -2.11
N LEU A 99 26.97 -10.65 -2.01
CA LEU A 99 28.13 -9.75 -2.03
C LEU A 99 29.02 -9.94 -0.81
N ALA A 100 28.46 -10.16 0.36
CA ALA A 100 29.23 -10.43 1.58
C ALA A 100 30.02 -11.75 1.44
N LYS A 101 29.40 -12.82 0.95
CA LYS A 101 30.08 -14.11 0.67
C LYS A 101 31.18 -13.94 -0.40
N PHE A 102 30.91 -13.18 -1.45
CA PHE A 102 31.90 -12.86 -2.47
C PHE A 102 33.08 -12.06 -1.89
N ALA A 103 32.79 -11.05 -1.10
CA ALA A 103 33.81 -10.24 -0.45
C ALA A 103 34.73 -11.06 0.47
N ASP A 104 34.14 -11.95 1.28
CA ASP A 104 34.91 -12.84 2.15
C ASP A 104 35.76 -13.84 1.34
N LYS A 105 35.20 -14.45 0.30
CA LYS A 105 35.92 -15.38 -0.58
C LYS A 105 37.16 -14.75 -1.24
N TYR A 106 37.06 -13.47 -1.65
CA TYR A 106 38.12 -12.79 -2.40
C TYR A 106 38.85 -11.71 -1.59
N LYS A 107 38.74 -11.73 -0.27
CA LYS A 107 39.34 -10.75 0.63
C LYS A 107 40.88 -10.64 0.52
N ALA A 108 41.54 -11.75 0.17
CA ALA A 108 42.99 -11.82 0.00
C ALA A 108 43.44 -11.73 -1.47
N MET A 109 42.52 -11.65 -2.44
CA MET A 109 42.86 -11.60 -3.85
C MET A 109 43.29 -10.17 -4.24
N PRO A 110 44.60 -9.92 -4.57
CA PRO A 110 45.08 -8.59 -4.90
C PRO A 110 44.57 -8.14 -6.27
N CYS A 111 44.29 -6.85 -6.38
CA CYS A 111 44.02 -6.19 -7.66
C CYS A 111 44.54 -4.76 -7.64
N LEU A 112 44.84 -4.23 -8.82
CA LEU A 112 45.31 -2.86 -8.97
C LEU A 112 44.13 -1.90 -8.82
N ALA A 113 44.27 -0.89 -7.99
CA ALA A 113 43.36 0.24 -7.90
C ALA A 113 43.85 1.42 -8.76
N TYR A 114 42.90 2.25 -9.17
CA TYR A 114 43.12 3.42 -10.01
C TYR A 114 42.55 4.66 -9.31
N THR A 115 43.25 5.79 -9.47
CA THR A 115 42.76 7.13 -9.14
C THR A 115 43.01 8.05 -10.33
N HIS A 116 42.06 8.91 -10.65
CA HIS A 116 42.14 9.81 -11.81
C HIS A 116 42.56 9.10 -13.12
N LEU A 117 42.02 7.89 -13.35
CA LEU A 117 42.34 7.05 -14.50
C LEU A 117 43.81 6.59 -14.59
N GLN A 118 44.57 6.73 -13.51
CA GLN A 118 45.98 6.33 -13.38
C GLN A 118 46.11 5.14 -12.44
N PRO A 119 47.02 4.17 -12.72
CA PRO A 119 47.39 3.14 -11.75
C PRO A 119 47.84 3.78 -10.43
N ALA A 120 47.31 3.29 -9.30
CA ALA A 120 47.65 3.80 -7.99
C ALA A 120 48.22 2.69 -7.11
N GLN A 121 47.45 2.20 -6.16
CA GLN A 121 47.90 1.22 -5.18
C GLN A 121 47.17 -0.11 -5.32
N LEU A 122 47.74 -1.18 -4.78
CA LEU A 122 47.07 -2.45 -4.65
C LEU A 122 45.95 -2.37 -3.64
N THR A 123 44.86 -3.03 -3.97
CA THR A 123 43.73 -3.33 -3.10
C THR A 123 43.35 -4.78 -3.26
N THR A 124 42.19 -5.20 -2.77
CA THR A 124 41.68 -6.58 -3.00
C THR A 124 40.32 -6.56 -3.67
N VAL A 125 40.01 -7.64 -4.38
CA VAL A 125 38.71 -7.83 -5.02
C VAL A 125 37.59 -7.84 -3.96
N GLY A 126 37.83 -8.50 -2.84
CA GLY A 126 36.87 -8.53 -1.73
C GLY A 126 36.60 -7.13 -1.16
N LYS A 127 37.67 -6.31 -0.97
CA LYS A 127 37.50 -4.92 -0.50
C LYS A 127 36.63 -4.09 -1.46
N ARG A 128 36.77 -4.26 -2.77
CA ARG A 128 35.93 -3.55 -3.73
C ARG A 128 34.46 -3.95 -3.61
N ALA A 129 34.20 -5.23 -3.39
CA ALA A 129 32.83 -5.71 -3.18
C ALA A 129 32.19 -5.18 -1.88
N THR A 130 32.98 -4.92 -0.83
CA THR A 130 32.45 -4.34 0.40
C THR A 130 31.93 -2.90 0.22
N LEU A 131 32.44 -2.15 -0.74
CA LEU A 131 31.93 -0.81 -1.04
C LEU A 131 30.48 -0.88 -1.55
N TRP A 132 30.22 -1.75 -2.51
CA TRP A 132 28.85 -1.98 -3.01
C TRP A 132 27.93 -2.57 -1.94
N CYS A 133 28.47 -3.48 -1.12
CA CYS A 133 27.72 -4.04 0.00
C CYS A 133 27.29 -2.95 0.99
N ASN A 134 28.19 -2.00 1.30
CA ASN A 134 27.90 -0.88 2.19
C ASN A 134 26.83 0.06 1.62
N GLU A 135 26.90 0.40 0.34
CA GLU A 135 25.87 1.21 -0.33
C GLU A 135 24.49 0.54 -0.24
N LEU A 136 24.43 -0.76 -0.53
CA LEU A 136 23.16 -1.52 -0.44
C LEU A 136 22.66 -1.70 1.00
N LEU A 137 23.54 -1.68 2.00
CA LEU A 137 23.12 -1.65 3.41
C LEU A 137 22.48 -0.31 3.77
N MET A 138 23.01 0.81 3.28
CA MET A 138 22.39 2.12 3.44
C MET A 138 21.02 2.18 2.77
N ASP A 139 20.91 1.65 1.54
CA ASP A 139 19.62 1.51 0.85
C ASP A 139 18.62 0.66 1.64
N LEU A 140 19.09 -0.40 2.30
CA LEU A 140 18.25 -1.26 3.14
C LEU A 140 17.72 -0.52 4.38
N GLU A 141 18.55 0.29 5.02
CA GLU A 141 18.16 1.15 6.16
C GLU A 141 17.09 2.16 5.74
N ASP A 142 17.29 2.84 4.60
CA ASP A 142 16.31 3.77 4.05
C ASP A 142 14.99 3.08 3.71
N LEU A 143 15.06 1.90 3.11
CA LEU A 143 13.89 1.10 2.79
C LEU A 143 13.10 0.70 4.04
N ASP A 144 13.80 0.28 5.10
CA ASP A 144 13.18 -0.08 6.37
C ASP A 144 12.53 1.13 7.04
N PHE A 145 13.19 2.28 7.01
CA PHE A 145 12.62 3.52 7.51
C PHE A 145 11.34 3.89 6.75
N ARG A 146 11.33 3.79 5.40
CA ARG A 146 10.14 4.09 4.60
C ARG A 146 9.01 3.11 4.88
N LEU A 147 9.29 1.82 4.95
CA LEU A 147 8.29 0.79 5.29
C LEU A 147 7.67 1.01 6.67
N ALA A 148 8.48 1.39 7.66
CA ALA A 148 8.00 1.65 9.02
C ALA A 148 7.14 2.92 9.12
N ASN A 149 7.35 3.90 8.22
CA ASN A 149 6.68 5.19 8.25
C ASN A 149 5.62 5.36 7.14
N LEU A 150 5.35 4.33 6.35
CA LEU A 150 4.34 4.37 5.31
C LEU A 150 2.95 4.31 5.94
N LYS A 151 2.19 5.40 5.83
CA LYS A 151 0.87 5.55 6.42
C LYS A 151 -0.20 5.57 5.35
N LEU A 152 -1.38 5.08 5.69
CA LEU A 152 -2.57 5.25 4.86
C LEU A 152 -2.97 6.73 4.79
N LEU A 153 -3.68 7.11 3.71
CA LEU A 153 -4.07 8.51 3.46
C LEU A 153 -5.38 8.92 4.16
N GLY A 154 -6.05 7.95 4.80
CA GLY A 154 -7.32 8.18 5.48
C GLY A 154 -8.50 8.35 4.54
N SER A 155 -9.64 8.76 5.08
CA SER A 155 -10.88 8.98 4.33
C SER A 155 -11.21 10.47 4.24
N LYS A 156 -11.48 10.95 3.03
CA LYS A 156 -11.82 12.33 2.73
C LYS A 156 -12.82 12.38 1.58
N GLY A 157 -13.54 13.48 1.43
CA GLY A 157 -14.38 13.75 0.27
C GLY A 157 -13.58 14.11 -0.98
N THR A 158 -14.28 14.36 -2.08
CA THR A 158 -13.73 14.62 -3.41
C THR A 158 -12.71 15.78 -3.46
N THR A 159 -12.89 16.77 -2.63
CA THR A 159 -12.01 17.95 -2.54
C THR A 159 -11.08 17.94 -1.34
N GLY A 160 -10.91 16.78 -0.69
CA GLY A 160 -10.07 16.62 0.49
C GLY A 160 -10.70 17.13 1.79
N THR A 161 -12.02 17.38 1.79
CA THR A 161 -12.77 17.80 2.97
C THR A 161 -13.57 16.64 3.56
N GLN A 162 -14.17 16.86 4.73
CA GLN A 162 -15.08 15.90 5.39
C GLN A 162 -16.57 16.19 5.10
N ALA A 163 -16.89 17.02 4.08
CA ALA A 163 -18.24 17.52 3.86
C ALA A 163 -19.28 16.40 3.69
N SER A 164 -19.00 15.35 2.92
CA SER A 164 -19.90 14.22 2.73
C SER A 164 -20.13 13.39 4.00
N PHE A 165 -19.09 13.21 4.81
CA PHE A 165 -19.22 12.57 6.11
C PHE A 165 -19.92 13.45 7.13
N MET A 166 -19.69 14.77 7.10
CA MET A 166 -20.42 15.73 7.94
C MET A 166 -21.92 15.70 7.66
N GLU A 167 -22.32 15.60 6.41
CA GLU A 167 -23.73 15.45 6.05
C GLU A 167 -24.27 14.09 6.53
N LEU A 168 -23.52 13.01 6.30
CA LEU A 168 -23.90 11.65 6.70
C LEU A 168 -24.08 11.51 8.21
N PHE A 169 -23.28 12.20 9.01
CA PHE A 169 -23.35 12.21 10.49
C PHE A 169 -24.07 13.45 11.06
N HIS A 170 -24.90 14.12 10.25
CA HIS A 170 -25.73 15.24 10.68
C HIS A 170 -24.96 16.36 11.41
N GLY A 171 -23.74 16.64 11.00
CA GLY A 171 -22.88 17.70 11.53
C GLY A 171 -22.06 17.30 12.77
N ASP A 172 -22.04 16.03 13.17
CA ASP A 172 -21.19 15.56 14.27
C ASP A 172 -19.72 15.52 13.85
N THR A 173 -18.98 16.58 14.21
CA THR A 173 -17.56 16.70 13.90
C THR A 173 -16.68 15.72 14.66
N ALA A 174 -17.08 15.33 15.86
CA ALA A 174 -16.29 14.40 16.69
C ALA A 174 -16.23 13.02 16.05
N VAL A 175 -17.33 12.54 15.48
CA VAL A 175 -17.42 11.28 14.78
C VAL A 175 -16.60 11.31 13.48
N SER A 176 -16.77 12.34 12.66
CA SER A 176 -16.08 12.47 11.39
C SER A 176 -14.57 12.55 11.55
N TYR A 177 -14.07 13.30 12.52
CA TYR A 177 -12.65 13.58 12.67
C TYR A 177 -11.88 12.47 13.42
N THR A 178 -12.52 11.83 14.39
CA THR A 178 -11.83 10.88 15.30
C THR A 178 -11.86 9.43 14.80
N HIS A 179 -12.89 9.06 14.04
CA HIS A 179 -13.17 7.65 13.74
C HIS A 179 -13.04 7.29 12.25
N LEU A 180 -13.10 8.27 11.36
CA LEU A 180 -12.93 8.05 9.92
C LEU A 180 -11.52 8.39 9.41
N THR A 181 -10.73 9.14 10.18
CA THR A 181 -9.30 9.19 9.96
C THR A 181 -8.73 7.87 10.43
N LEU A 182 -8.31 7.05 9.49
CA LEU A 182 -7.77 5.73 9.77
C LEU A 182 -6.69 5.77 10.85
N PRO A 183 -6.71 4.81 11.79
CA PRO A 183 -5.60 4.66 12.73
C PRO A 183 -4.32 4.40 11.94
N THR A 184 -3.33 5.14 12.26
CA THR A 184 -1.95 5.06 11.74
C THR A 184 -1.32 3.72 12.12
#